data_663bb4dd936b48adfece06dd3390fb34
#
_entry.id   663bb4dd936b48adfece06dd3390fb34
#
_cell.length_a   1.000
_cell.length_b   1.000
_cell.length_c   1.000
_cell.angle_alpha   90.00
_cell.angle_beta   90.00
_cell.angle_gamma   90.00
#
_symmetry.space_group_name_H-M   'P 1'
#
loop_
_entity.id
_entity.type
_entity.pdbx_description
1 polymer ?
#
loop_
_entity_poly.entity_id
_entity_poly.type
_entity_poly.pdbx_seq_one_letter_code
_entity_poly.pdbx_strand_id
1 'polypeptide(L)'
;MVLAFLVGGDLDPRLRAAFGPQACVVADGVAKGPMMGELLEFAHRQAGVRKVSRVALIGYSAGCQRVRALYLSGVRASAYLLADGTHASWPPEEWQIGWLRGIASEARAGRALLVATHTMQAYTERLPKGRAFCSTARVLRIATGWPLDRAGPLDAPAVTTEGALYVYSYASADIDAPAHAAQLVRVVPELSARHLGPWLAQHGQHKRAPRSLLPLGLLGILAALFVASPPRT
;
A
#
# COMPACT_ATOMS: atom_id res chain seq x y z
N MET A 1 2.33 9.30 -9.82
CA MET A 1 0.88 9.05 -9.90
C MET A 1 0.38 8.55 -8.55
N VAL A 2 -0.77 9.01 -8.13
CA VAL A 2 -1.45 8.55 -6.90
C VAL A 2 -2.76 7.90 -7.31
N LEU A 3 -2.99 6.67 -6.87
CA LEU A 3 -4.24 5.96 -7.05
C LEU A 3 -4.92 5.81 -5.69
N ALA A 4 -6.09 6.40 -5.55
CA ALA A 4 -6.89 6.38 -4.32
C ALA A 4 -8.17 5.57 -4.53
N PHE A 5 -8.31 4.48 -3.80
CA PHE A 5 -9.49 3.61 -3.79
C PHE A 5 -10.34 3.96 -2.56
N LEU A 6 -11.30 4.84 -2.78
CA LEU A 6 -12.11 5.44 -1.73
C LEU A 6 -13.56 4.97 -1.88
N VAL A 7 -14.08 4.32 -0.87
CA VAL A 7 -15.47 3.87 -0.87
C VAL A 7 -16.41 5.07 -0.75
N GLY A 8 -17.16 5.36 -1.81
CA GLY A 8 -18.29 6.28 -1.75
C GLY A 8 -17.95 7.77 -1.58
N GLY A 9 -16.73 8.19 -1.87
CA GLY A 9 -16.34 9.58 -1.71
C GLY A 9 -15.81 10.21 -2.99
N ASP A 10 -16.21 11.45 -3.24
CA ASP A 10 -15.50 12.31 -4.16
C ASP A 10 -14.09 12.60 -3.64
N LEU A 11 -13.18 12.85 -4.56
CA LEU A 11 -11.80 13.16 -4.21
C LEU A 11 -11.73 14.48 -3.41
N ASP A 12 -11.50 14.37 -2.11
CA ASP A 12 -11.33 15.54 -1.24
C ASP A 12 -10.22 16.46 -1.81
N PRO A 13 -10.46 17.75 -2.02
CA PRO A 13 -9.47 18.70 -2.49
C PRO A 13 -8.19 18.71 -1.66
N ARG A 14 -8.29 18.44 -0.34
CA ARG A 14 -7.13 18.33 0.56
C ARG A 14 -6.25 17.13 0.22
N LEU A 15 -6.83 16.02 -0.21
CA LEU A 15 -6.07 14.86 -0.67
C LEU A 15 -5.29 15.21 -1.94
N ARG A 16 -5.90 15.92 -2.86
CA ARG A 16 -5.21 16.39 -4.07
C ARG A 16 -4.08 17.37 -3.73
N ALA A 17 -4.35 18.33 -2.84
CA ALA A 17 -3.37 19.31 -2.39
C ALA A 17 -2.14 18.69 -1.70
N ALA A 18 -2.32 17.53 -1.03
CA ALA A 18 -1.24 16.82 -0.35
C ALA A 18 -0.07 16.41 -1.28
N PHE A 19 -0.31 16.31 -2.58
CA PHE A 19 0.67 15.80 -3.55
C PHE A 19 1.25 16.89 -4.48
N GLY A 20 0.72 18.09 -4.44
CA GLY A 20 1.16 19.19 -5.29
C GLY A 20 0.76 19.05 -6.77
N PRO A 21 1.08 20.07 -7.60
CA PRO A 21 0.56 20.18 -8.96
C PRO A 21 1.15 19.15 -9.95
N GLN A 22 2.27 18.54 -9.64
CA GLN A 22 2.91 17.54 -10.51
C GLN A 22 2.36 16.12 -10.31
N ALA A 23 1.47 15.91 -9.35
CA ALA A 23 0.88 14.61 -9.09
C ALA A 23 -0.42 14.43 -9.88
N CYS A 24 -0.52 13.36 -10.63
CA CYS A 24 -1.80 12.88 -11.14
C CYS A 24 -2.46 12.04 -10.03
N VAL A 25 -3.57 12.53 -9.50
CA VAL A 25 -4.36 11.83 -8.49
C VAL A 25 -5.64 11.31 -9.14
N VAL A 26 -5.79 10.00 -9.15
CA VAL A 26 -6.95 9.28 -9.66
C VAL A 26 -7.67 8.65 -8.49
N ALA A 27 -8.92 8.99 -8.28
CA ALA A 27 -9.80 8.29 -7.35
C ALA A 27 -10.69 7.32 -8.12
N ASP A 28 -10.87 6.12 -7.58
CA ASP A 28 -11.72 5.09 -8.15
C ASP A 28 -12.65 4.52 -7.07
N GLY A 29 -13.86 4.24 -7.48
CA GLY A 29 -14.79 3.46 -6.69
C GLY A 29 -14.33 2.00 -6.59
N VAL A 30 -14.70 1.32 -5.52
CA VAL A 30 -14.08 0.05 -5.09
C VAL A 30 -14.56 -1.18 -5.85
N ALA A 31 -15.64 -1.08 -6.62
CA ALA A 31 -16.19 -2.23 -7.33
C ALA A 31 -15.40 -2.49 -8.61
N LYS A 32 -14.91 -3.70 -8.82
CA LYS A 32 -14.33 -4.24 -10.07
C LYS A 32 -13.73 -3.18 -11.02
N GLY A 33 -12.82 -2.38 -10.47
CA GLY A 33 -12.22 -1.28 -11.24
C GLY A 33 -11.15 -1.76 -12.22
N PRO A 34 -10.68 -0.86 -13.09
CA PRO A 34 -9.70 -1.13 -14.12
C PRO A 34 -8.39 -1.71 -13.58
N MET A 35 -7.71 -2.47 -14.40
CA MET A 35 -6.35 -2.96 -14.11
C MET A 35 -5.35 -1.80 -14.16
N MET A 36 -4.14 -2.00 -13.63
CA MET A 36 -3.11 -0.94 -13.60
C MET A 36 -2.84 -0.34 -14.98
N GLY A 37 -2.87 -1.14 -16.05
CA GLY A 37 -2.69 -0.66 -17.42
C GLY A 37 -3.73 0.39 -17.81
N GLU A 38 -4.99 0.12 -17.55
CA GLU A 38 -6.11 1.03 -17.85
C GLU A 38 -6.04 2.31 -17.00
N LEU A 39 -5.61 2.21 -15.74
CA LEU A 39 -5.39 3.37 -14.88
C LEU A 39 -4.23 4.25 -15.37
N LEU A 40 -3.17 3.63 -15.87
CA LEU A 40 -2.06 4.34 -16.52
C LEU A 40 -2.51 5.02 -17.80
N GLU A 41 -3.26 4.32 -18.65
CA GLU A 41 -3.83 4.89 -19.88
C GLU A 41 -4.78 6.05 -19.56
N PHE A 42 -5.61 5.92 -18.53
CA PHE A 42 -6.45 7.01 -18.06
C PHE A 42 -5.62 8.22 -17.64
N ALA A 43 -4.56 8.03 -16.85
CA ALA A 43 -3.65 9.09 -16.44
C ALA A 43 -2.96 9.76 -17.66
N HIS A 44 -2.57 8.98 -18.66
CA HIS A 44 -1.99 9.52 -19.90
C HIS A 44 -3.00 10.36 -20.68
N ARG A 45 -4.20 9.86 -20.88
CA ARG A 45 -5.24 10.56 -21.68
C ARG A 45 -5.81 11.79 -20.98
N GLN A 46 -6.16 11.65 -19.69
CA GLN A 46 -6.90 12.70 -18.97
C GLN A 46 -6.01 13.75 -18.33
N ALA A 47 -4.83 13.39 -17.87
CA ALA A 47 -3.93 14.28 -17.17
C ALA A 47 -2.68 14.66 -17.99
N GLY A 48 -2.55 14.23 -19.25
CA GLY A 48 -1.39 14.50 -20.10
C GLY A 48 -0.07 13.93 -19.55
N VAL A 49 -0.15 12.95 -18.66
CA VAL A 49 1.01 12.36 -18.00
C VAL A 49 1.80 11.53 -19.01
N ARG A 50 2.96 12.02 -19.43
CA ARG A 50 3.83 11.30 -20.40
C ARG A 50 4.62 10.15 -19.76
N LYS A 51 4.95 10.25 -18.49
CA LYS A 51 5.76 9.26 -17.77
C LYS A 51 5.38 9.21 -16.30
N VAL A 52 5.01 8.05 -15.82
CA VAL A 52 4.82 7.79 -14.40
C VAL A 52 6.14 7.29 -13.82
N SER A 53 6.79 8.11 -13.00
CA SER A 53 8.04 7.75 -12.32
C SER A 53 7.80 6.99 -11.01
N ARG A 54 6.66 7.24 -10.38
CA ARG A 54 6.28 6.64 -9.10
C ARG A 54 4.79 6.48 -8.95
N VAL A 55 4.43 5.47 -8.18
CA VAL A 55 3.04 5.17 -7.83
C VAL A 55 2.91 5.20 -6.32
N ALA A 56 1.88 5.87 -5.83
CA ALA A 56 1.35 5.67 -4.49
C ALA A 56 -0.04 5.04 -4.58
N LEU A 57 -0.31 4.10 -3.70
CA LEU A 57 -1.59 3.44 -3.58
C LEU A 57 -2.23 3.81 -2.24
N ILE A 58 -3.44 4.33 -2.30
CA ILE A 58 -4.24 4.69 -1.13
C ILE A 58 -5.48 3.79 -1.13
N GLY A 59 -5.72 3.09 -0.05
CA GLY A 59 -6.94 2.30 0.16
C GLY A 59 -7.64 2.74 1.44
N TYR A 60 -8.94 2.98 1.36
CA TYR A 60 -9.80 3.18 2.51
C TYR A 60 -10.86 2.09 2.55
N SER A 61 -11.09 1.48 3.72
CA SER A 61 -12.10 0.44 3.89
C SER A 61 -11.91 -0.70 2.87
N ALA A 62 -12.93 -1.07 2.10
CA ALA A 62 -12.84 -2.06 1.03
C ALA A 62 -11.80 -1.69 -0.06
N GLY A 63 -11.40 -0.42 -0.19
CA GLY A 63 -10.32 0.03 -1.06
C GLY A 63 -8.95 -0.60 -0.74
N CYS A 64 -8.71 -0.98 0.52
CA CYS A 64 -7.51 -1.72 0.90
C CYS A 64 -7.44 -3.09 0.21
N GLN A 65 -8.59 -3.72 -0.05
CA GLN A 65 -8.65 -4.99 -0.77
C GLN A 65 -8.29 -4.81 -2.26
N ARG A 66 -8.58 -3.63 -2.82
CA ARG A 66 -8.16 -3.27 -4.17
C ARG A 66 -6.65 -3.09 -4.25
N VAL A 67 -6.05 -2.42 -3.27
CA VAL A 67 -4.59 -2.30 -3.14
C VAL A 67 -3.95 -3.69 -3.04
N ARG A 68 -4.53 -4.60 -2.24
CA ARG A 68 -4.08 -6.00 -2.15
C ARG A 68 -4.12 -6.68 -3.52
N ALA A 69 -5.24 -6.57 -4.25
CA ALA A 69 -5.38 -7.20 -5.56
C ALA A 69 -4.31 -6.70 -6.56
N LEU A 70 -4.03 -5.40 -6.58
CA LEU A 70 -2.97 -4.83 -7.40
C LEU A 70 -1.59 -5.35 -6.99
N TYR A 71 -1.31 -5.42 -5.69
CA TYR A 71 -0.04 -5.97 -5.21
C TYR A 71 0.15 -7.43 -5.62
N LEU A 72 -0.89 -8.26 -5.46
CA LEU A 72 -0.87 -9.68 -5.83
C LEU A 72 -0.75 -9.88 -7.35
N SER A 73 -1.24 -8.95 -8.16
CA SER A 73 -1.03 -8.96 -9.62
C SER A 73 0.36 -8.46 -10.05
N GLY A 74 1.27 -8.20 -9.12
CA GLY A 74 2.64 -7.79 -9.40
C GLY A 74 2.89 -6.28 -9.37
N VAL A 75 1.86 -5.45 -9.16
CA VAL A 75 2.05 -4.00 -9.03
C VAL A 75 2.81 -3.67 -7.75
N ARG A 76 3.87 -2.88 -7.89
CA ARG A 76 4.64 -2.34 -6.76
C ARG A 76 4.55 -0.84 -6.75
N ALA A 77 4.23 -0.28 -5.58
CA ALA A 77 4.21 1.16 -5.36
C ALA A 77 5.36 1.58 -4.45
N SER A 78 5.77 2.83 -4.57
CA SER A 78 6.78 3.39 -3.67
C SER A 78 6.20 3.86 -2.34
N ALA A 79 4.87 4.04 -2.28
CA ALA A 79 4.17 4.44 -1.06
C ALA A 79 2.78 3.81 -0.99
N TYR A 80 2.38 3.43 0.22
CA TYR A 80 1.08 2.86 0.53
C TYR A 80 0.45 3.57 1.72
N LEU A 81 -0.83 3.91 1.60
CA LEU A 81 -1.68 4.32 2.72
C LEU A 81 -2.89 3.38 2.79
N LEU A 82 -3.01 2.65 3.88
CA LEU A 82 -4.05 1.65 4.09
C LEU A 82 -4.90 2.07 5.30
N ALA A 83 -6.04 2.66 5.04
CA ALA A 83 -6.89 3.24 6.06
C ALA A 83 -8.06 2.31 6.41
N ASP A 84 -7.95 1.69 7.59
CA ASP A 84 -8.97 0.90 8.29
C ASP A 84 -9.73 -0.12 7.41
N GLY A 85 -8.99 -0.90 6.63
CA GLY A 85 -9.62 -1.83 5.66
C GLY A 85 -8.84 -3.11 5.34
N THR A 86 -7.77 -3.43 6.05
CA THR A 86 -6.96 -4.63 5.79
C THR A 86 -7.54 -5.89 6.44
N HIS A 87 -8.76 -6.26 6.05
CA HIS A 87 -9.42 -7.45 6.59
C HIS A 87 -8.88 -8.75 6.01
N ALA A 88 -9.04 -9.85 6.76
CA ALA A 88 -8.81 -11.22 6.33
C ALA A 88 -9.89 -12.15 6.87
N SER A 89 -10.01 -13.36 6.33
CA SER A 89 -10.84 -14.42 6.92
C SER A 89 -10.29 -14.85 8.29
N TRP A 90 -11.05 -15.63 9.00
CA TRP A 90 -10.58 -16.27 10.24
C TRP A 90 -10.71 -17.80 10.13
N PRO A 91 -9.63 -18.56 10.30
CA PRO A 91 -8.23 -18.10 10.38
C PRO A 91 -7.79 -17.38 9.09
N PRO A 92 -6.82 -16.45 9.18
CA PRO A 92 -6.35 -15.76 8.00
C PRO A 92 -5.48 -16.66 7.13
N GLU A 93 -5.68 -16.59 5.83
CA GLU A 93 -4.85 -17.29 4.85
C GLU A 93 -3.60 -16.50 4.49
N GLU A 94 -2.51 -17.16 4.13
CA GLU A 94 -1.24 -16.49 3.83
C GLU A 94 -1.35 -15.46 2.70
N TRP A 95 -2.11 -15.74 1.63
CA TRP A 95 -2.30 -14.79 0.54
C TRP A 95 -3.03 -13.50 0.96
N GLN A 96 -3.78 -13.56 2.09
CA GLN A 96 -4.48 -12.41 2.65
C GLN A 96 -3.57 -11.51 3.49
N ILE A 97 -2.45 -12.02 3.99
CA ILE A 97 -1.54 -11.31 4.90
C ILE A 97 -0.14 -11.15 4.32
N GLY A 98 0.36 -12.12 3.56
CA GLY A 98 1.73 -12.13 3.03
C GLY A 98 2.10 -10.88 2.23
N TRP A 99 1.15 -10.33 1.46
CA TRP A 99 1.34 -9.07 0.74
C TRP A 99 1.66 -7.90 1.69
N LEU A 100 0.97 -7.82 2.83
CA LEU A 100 1.16 -6.76 3.81
C LEU A 100 2.48 -6.93 4.57
N ARG A 101 2.88 -8.18 4.89
CA ARG A 101 4.22 -8.48 5.43
C ARG A 101 5.31 -8.04 4.47
N GLY A 102 5.13 -8.33 3.17
CA GLY A 102 6.06 -7.88 2.14
C GLY A 102 6.24 -6.37 2.12
N ILE A 103 5.14 -5.61 2.10
CA ILE A 103 5.20 -4.14 2.13
C ILE A 103 5.81 -3.63 3.44
N ALA A 104 5.45 -4.22 4.59
CA ALA A 104 6.01 -3.84 5.89
C ALA A 104 7.53 -4.06 5.94
N SER A 105 8.01 -5.17 5.39
CA SER A 105 9.45 -5.45 5.27
C SER A 105 10.18 -4.42 4.39
N GLU A 106 9.60 -4.08 3.22
CA GLU A 106 10.15 -3.04 2.35
C GLU A 106 10.17 -1.67 3.02
N ALA A 107 9.14 -1.35 3.82
CA ALA A 107 9.05 -0.09 4.54
C ALA A 107 10.07 0.00 5.68
N ARG A 108 10.27 -1.07 6.44
CA ARG A 108 11.34 -1.13 7.45
C ARG A 108 12.72 -0.91 6.85
N ALA A 109 12.94 -1.45 5.68
CA ALA A 109 14.19 -1.29 4.93
C ALA A 109 14.30 0.06 4.19
N GLY A 110 13.33 0.95 4.30
CA GLY A 110 13.34 2.26 3.63
C GLY A 110 13.16 2.23 2.11
N ARG A 111 12.78 1.07 1.53
CA ARG A 111 12.57 0.93 0.08
C ARG A 111 11.16 1.32 -0.37
N ALA A 112 10.19 1.28 0.53
CA ALA A 112 8.84 1.79 0.34
C ALA A 112 8.39 2.54 1.59
N LEU A 113 7.31 3.31 1.47
CA LEU A 113 6.59 3.86 2.60
C LEU A 113 5.33 3.04 2.84
N LEU A 114 5.09 2.63 4.08
CA LEU A 114 3.80 2.09 4.50
C LEU A 114 3.25 2.91 5.66
N VAL A 115 2.09 3.53 5.44
CA VAL A 115 1.27 4.13 6.47
C VAL A 115 -0.01 3.32 6.57
N ALA A 116 -0.27 2.72 7.70
CA ALA A 116 -1.50 1.97 7.96
C ALA A 116 -2.25 2.56 9.14
N THR A 117 -3.56 2.50 9.09
CA THR A 117 -4.40 2.89 10.21
C THR A 117 -5.36 1.78 10.60
N HIS A 118 -5.77 1.76 11.84
CA HIS A 118 -6.89 0.96 12.31
C HIS A 118 -7.62 1.67 13.44
N THR A 119 -8.89 1.40 13.53
CA THR A 119 -9.68 1.65 14.73
C THR A 119 -9.60 0.43 15.64
N MET A 120 -9.89 0.58 16.92
CA MET A 120 -10.01 -0.57 17.84
C MET A 120 -11.33 -1.32 17.67
N GLN A 121 -12.06 -1.03 16.61
CA GLN A 121 -13.23 -1.81 16.26
C GLN A 121 -12.85 -3.28 16.18
N ALA A 122 -13.16 -3.99 17.23
CA ALA A 122 -13.46 -5.37 17.12
C ALA A 122 -14.78 -5.43 16.33
N TYR A 123 -14.72 -5.35 15.00
CA TYR A 123 -15.82 -5.90 14.24
C TYR A 123 -16.09 -7.25 14.89
N THR A 124 -17.29 -7.38 15.51
CA THR A 124 -17.71 -8.65 16.05
C THR A 124 -17.36 -9.64 14.96
N GLU A 125 -16.43 -10.51 15.22
CA GLU A 125 -15.75 -11.36 14.25
C GLU A 125 -16.73 -12.30 13.52
N ARG A 126 -17.99 -11.90 13.42
CA ARG A 126 -19.11 -12.65 12.86
C ARG A 126 -19.82 -11.82 11.81
N LEU A 127 -19.54 -12.13 10.57
CA LEU A 127 -20.39 -11.70 9.46
C LEU A 127 -21.79 -12.34 9.59
N PRO A 128 -22.82 -11.73 8.97
CA PRO A 128 -24.08 -12.41 8.73
C PRO A 128 -23.78 -13.81 8.16
N LYS A 129 -24.40 -14.86 8.69
CA LYS A 129 -24.14 -16.28 8.38
C LYS A 129 -22.97 -16.94 9.14
N GLY A 130 -22.51 -16.38 10.26
CA GLY A 130 -21.56 -17.05 11.15
C GLY A 130 -20.13 -17.15 10.64
N ARG A 131 -19.76 -16.45 9.57
CA ARG A 131 -18.37 -16.38 9.11
C ARG A 131 -17.59 -15.42 10.01
N ALA A 132 -16.51 -15.91 10.60
CA ALA A 132 -15.55 -15.07 11.31
C ALA A 132 -14.60 -14.37 10.33
N PHE A 133 -14.13 -13.18 10.69
CA PHE A 133 -13.06 -12.50 9.97
C PHE A 133 -12.10 -11.78 10.93
N CYS A 134 -10.87 -11.56 10.47
CA CYS A 134 -9.88 -10.78 11.19
C CYS A 134 -10.15 -9.30 11.03
N SER A 135 -10.19 -8.56 12.14
CA SER A 135 -10.21 -7.09 12.13
C SER A 135 -8.93 -6.52 11.53
N THR A 136 -9.00 -5.26 11.08
CA THR A 136 -7.81 -4.51 10.60
C THR A 136 -6.68 -4.53 11.62
N ALA A 137 -6.95 -4.26 12.89
CA ALA A 137 -5.98 -4.31 13.98
C ALA A 137 -5.27 -5.67 14.07
N ARG A 138 -6.04 -6.77 14.01
CA ARG A 138 -5.48 -8.12 14.09
C ARG A 138 -4.63 -8.48 12.88
N VAL A 139 -5.06 -8.11 11.68
CA VAL A 139 -4.28 -8.32 10.46
C VAL A 139 -2.96 -7.54 10.53
N LEU A 140 -2.98 -6.28 10.96
CA LEU A 140 -1.78 -5.49 11.14
C LEU A 140 -0.83 -6.09 12.20
N ARG A 141 -1.35 -6.57 13.35
CA ARG A 141 -0.54 -7.29 14.35
C ARG A 141 0.20 -8.48 13.76
N ILE A 142 -0.52 -9.32 13.02
CA ILE A 142 0.06 -10.51 12.38
C ILE A 142 1.08 -10.13 11.30
N ALA A 143 0.79 -9.11 10.50
CA ALA A 143 1.65 -8.70 9.40
C ALA A 143 2.93 -8.00 9.88
N THR A 144 2.84 -7.17 10.92
CA THR A 144 3.96 -6.37 11.42
C THR A 144 4.73 -7.04 12.55
N GLY A 145 4.11 -7.98 13.26
CA GLY A 145 4.65 -8.56 14.49
C GLY A 145 4.54 -7.64 15.71
N TRP A 146 3.88 -6.49 15.56
CA TRP A 146 3.71 -5.53 16.66
C TRP A 146 2.46 -5.80 17.48
N PRO A 147 2.48 -5.60 18.82
CA PRO A 147 1.31 -5.83 19.67
C PRO A 147 0.16 -4.86 19.36
N LEU A 148 0.45 -3.60 19.04
CA LEU A 148 -0.53 -2.54 18.74
C LEU A 148 -1.61 -2.41 19.83
N ASP A 149 -1.19 -2.49 21.09
CA ASP A 149 -2.12 -2.52 22.24
C ASP A 149 -2.57 -1.13 22.68
N ARG A 150 -1.86 -0.11 22.23
CA ARG A 150 -2.18 1.28 22.55
C ARG A 150 -2.97 1.89 21.41
N ALA A 151 -3.98 2.67 21.77
CA ALA A 151 -4.75 3.47 20.83
C ALA A 151 -5.05 4.81 21.46
N GLY A 152 -5.13 5.85 20.66
CA GLY A 152 -5.42 7.21 21.11
C GLY A 152 -6.64 7.80 20.41
N PRO A 153 -7.15 8.95 20.87
CA PRO A 153 -8.27 9.62 20.23
C PRO A 153 -7.93 10.06 18.80
N LEU A 154 -8.93 10.50 18.06
CA LEU A 154 -8.80 10.85 16.63
C LEU A 154 -7.77 11.95 16.35
N ASP A 155 -7.60 12.88 17.27
CA ASP A 155 -6.66 14.00 17.20
C ASP A 155 -5.27 13.69 17.76
N ALA A 156 -5.15 12.61 18.55
CA ALA A 156 -3.90 12.15 19.15
C ALA A 156 -3.78 10.62 19.16
N PRO A 157 -3.72 9.96 17.98
CA PRO A 157 -3.61 8.51 17.89
C PRO A 157 -2.29 8.01 18.48
N ALA A 158 -2.29 6.76 18.94
CA ALA A 158 -1.03 6.09 19.21
C ALA A 158 -0.33 5.75 17.88
N VAL A 159 0.98 5.96 17.82
CA VAL A 159 1.77 5.70 16.60
C VAL A 159 2.88 4.74 16.94
N THR A 160 2.97 3.66 16.16
CA THR A 160 4.11 2.75 16.18
C THR A 160 4.86 2.89 14.86
N THR A 161 6.18 3.03 14.94
CA THR A 161 7.01 3.30 13.75
C THR A 161 8.35 2.58 13.78
N GLU A 162 8.81 2.16 12.59
CA GLU A 162 10.14 1.59 12.36
C GLU A 162 10.54 1.81 10.89
N GLY A 163 11.63 2.54 10.66
CA GLY A 163 12.02 2.94 9.30
C GLY A 163 10.96 3.82 8.66
N ALA A 164 10.45 3.39 7.51
CA ALA A 164 9.33 4.06 6.81
C ALA A 164 7.99 3.33 6.99
N LEU A 165 7.86 2.52 8.03
CA LEU A 165 6.63 1.86 8.43
C LEU A 165 5.98 2.62 9.59
N TYR A 166 4.72 3.03 9.41
CA TYR A 166 3.92 3.76 10.40
C TYR A 166 2.57 3.07 10.58
N VAL A 167 2.19 2.78 11.81
CA VAL A 167 0.84 2.31 12.16
C VAL A 167 0.20 3.28 13.15
N TYR A 168 -0.93 3.85 12.75
CA TYR A 168 -1.74 4.75 13.53
C TYR A 168 -2.91 3.99 14.15
N SER A 169 -2.97 3.93 15.46
CA SER A 169 -3.98 3.21 16.23
C SER A 169 -4.94 4.19 16.89
N TYR A 170 -6.18 4.18 16.42
CA TYR A 170 -7.25 5.06 16.89
C TYR A 170 -8.15 4.32 17.86
N ALA A 171 -8.34 4.90 19.05
CA ALA A 171 -9.37 4.45 19.96
C ALA A 171 -10.75 4.76 19.35
N SER A 172 -11.58 3.74 19.29
CA SER A 172 -12.97 3.86 18.92
C SER A 172 -13.78 3.35 20.10
N ALA A 173 -14.58 4.21 20.70
CA ALA A 173 -15.52 3.79 21.75
C ALA A 173 -16.68 2.98 21.17
N ASP A 174 -16.97 3.19 19.87
CA ASP A 174 -18.11 2.64 19.18
C ASP A 174 -17.69 1.85 17.95
N ILE A 175 -18.38 0.74 17.75
CA ILE A 175 -18.23 -0.18 16.62
C ILE A 175 -18.59 0.48 15.30
N ASP A 176 -18.99 1.75 15.31
CA ASP A 176 -19.76 2.26 14.22
C ASP A 176 -19.11 3.36 13.38
N ALA A 177 -19.82 3.60 12.36
CA ALA A 177 -19.64 4.46 11.23
C ALA A 177 -18.83 5.77 11.45
N PRO A 178 -18.96 6.55 12.54
CA PRO A 178 -18.26 7.83 12.66
C PRO A 178 -16.74 7.72 12.69
N ALA A 179 -16.18 6.82 13.48
CA ALA A 179 -14.72 6.64 13.56
C ALA A 179 -14.14 6.09 12.25
N HIS A 180 -14.86 5.17 11.61
CA HIS A 180 -14.49 4.64 10.29
C HIS A 180 -14.63 5.72 9.20
N ALA A 181 -15.73 6.48 9.19
CA ALA A 181 -15.91 7.56 8.23
C ALA A 181 -14.88 8.69 8.40
N ALA A 182 -14.47 8.99 9.63
CA ALA A 182 -13.41 9.97 9.90
C ALA A 182 -12.05 9.57 9.26
N GLN A 183 -11.80 8.28 9.07
CA GLN A 183 -10.61 7.83 8.34
C GLN A 183 -10.60 8.38 6.91
N LEU A 184 -11.74 8.39 6.22
CA LEU A 184 -11.82 8.90 4.86
C LEU A 184 -11.65 10.42 4.80
N VAL A 185 -12.48 11.15 5.58
CA VAL A 185 -12.62 12.61 5.39
C VAL A 185 -11.55 13.42 6.10
N ARG A 186 -10.89 12.85 7.09
CA ARG A 186 -9.87 13.55 7.89
C ARG A 186 -8.51 12.86 7.82
N VAL A 187 -8.44 11.57 8.15
CA VAL A 187 -7.16 10.88 8.36
C VAL A 187 -6.43 10.65 7.04
N VAL A 188 -7.12 10.20 6.00
CA VAL A 188 -6.49 9.96 4.69
C VAL A 188 -5.85 11.22 4.11
N PRO A 189 -6.52 12.39 4.04
CA PRO A 189 -5.88 13.63 3.57
C PRO A 189 -4.72 14.07 4.47
N GLU A 190 -4.88 13.99 5.79
CA GLU A 190 -3.85 14.42 6.74
C GLU A 190 -2.58 13.55 6.64
N LEU A 191 -2.72 12.23 6.65
CA LEU A 191 -1.58 11.32 6.56
C LEU A 191 -0.95 11.33 5.15
N SER A 192 -1.74 11.61 4.13
CA SER A 192 -1.20 11.83 2.77
C SER A 192 -0.30 13.06 2.73
N ALA A 193 -0.72 14.17 3.33
CA ALA A 193 0.07 15.39 3.40
C ALA A 193 1.33 15.21 4.29
N ARG A 194 1.18 14.51 5.41
CA ARG A 194 2.27 14.29 6.37
C ARG A 194 3.34 13.34 5.86
N HIS A 195 2.97 12.28 5.16
CA HIS A 195 3.88 11.19 4.80
C HIS A 195 4.06 10.98 3.31
N LEU A 196 2.96 10.78 2.56
CA LEU A 196 3.04 10.35 1.16
C LEU A 196 3.56 11.46 0.25
N GLY A 197 3.08 12.68 0.42
CA GLY A 197 3.54 13.83 -0.35
C GLY A 197 5.04 14.06 -0.22
N PRO A 198 5.58 14.25 0.99
CA PRO A 198 7.02 14.38 1.23
C PRO A 198 7.83 13.18 0.70
N TRP A 199 7.37 11.95 0.93
CA TRP A 199 8.05 10.75 0.43
C TRP A 199 8.18 10.74 -1.08
N LEU A 200 7.09 11.03 -1.80
CA LEU A 200 7.11 11.08 -3.26
C LEU A 200 7.99 12.20 -3.80
N ALA A 201 8.03 13.35 -3.13
CA ALA A 201 8.87 14.48 -3.49
C ALA A 201 10.37 14.17 -3.29
N GLN A 202 10.76 13.68 -2.10
CA GLN A 202 12.16 13.40 -1.76
C GLN A 202 12.78 12.31 -2.63
N HIS A 203 12.06 11.22 -2.83
CA HIS A 203 12.55 10.10 -3.63
C HIS A 203 12.40 10.35 -5.14
N GLY A 204 11.88 11.53 -5.58
CA GLY A 204 11.87 12.03 -6.96
C GLY A 204 13.25 12.42 -7.44
N GLN A 205 14.16 12.73 -6.55
CA GLN A 205 15.46 13.30 -6.85
C GLN A 205 16.63 12.29 -6.82
N HIS A 206 16.40 11.03 -6.49
CA HIS A 206 17.49 10.06 -6.62
C HIS A 206 17.90 9.96 -8.09
N LYS A 207 19.00 10.69 -8.38
CA LYS A 207 19.80 10.51 -9.58
C LYS A 207 19.92 9.01 -9.83
N ARG A 208 19.67 8.59 -11.07
CA ARG A 208 20.09 7.27 -11.56
C ARG A 208 21.48 7.03 -11.00
N ALA A 209 21.63 6.00 -10.17
CA ALA A 209 22.96 5.46 -9.91
C ALA A 209 23.59 5.30 -11.29
N PRO A 210 24.83 5.76 -11.50
CA PRO A 210 25.48 5.54 -12.78
C PRO A 210 25.36 4.03 -13.04
N ARG A 211 24.77 3.67 -14.18
CA ARG A 211 24.85 2.30 -14.67
C ARG A 211 26.35 2.01 -14.65
N SER A 212 26.80 1.20 -13.70
CA SER A 212 28.12 0.61 -13.77
C SER A 212 28.12 -0.13 -15.11
N LEU A 213 28.81 0.43 -16.07
CA LEU A 213 29.22 -0.29 -17.27
C LEU A 213 30.08 -1.44 -16.75
N LEU A 214 29.44 -2.56 -16.44
CA LEU A 214 30.20 -3.80 -16.36
C LEU A 214 30.88 -3.93 -17.72
N PRO A 215 32.23 -4.04 -17.76
CA PRO A 215 32.93 -4.18 -19.00
C PRO A 215 32.41 -5.46 -19.68
N LEU A 216 31.96 -5.32 -20.91
CA LEU A 216 31.48 -6.38 -21.82
C LEU A 216 32.54 -7.45 -22.13
N GLY A 217 33.55 -7.60 -21.28
CA GLY A 217 34.71 -8.49 -21.49
C GLY A 217 34.66 -9.84 -20.78
N LEU A 218 33.66 -10.16 -19.97
CA LEU A 218 33.66 -11.39 -19.15
C LEU A 218 32.56 -12.42 -19.49
N LEU A 219 31.80 -12.22 -20.56
CA LEU A 219 30.78 -13.17 -21.03
C LEU A 219 31.27 -14.13 -22.13
N GLY A 220 32.56 -14.12 -22.41
CA GLY A 220 33.19 -14.94 -23.49
C GLY A 220 33.84 -16.24 -23.05
N ILE A 221 33.92 -16.60 -21.76
CA ILE A 221 34.78 -17.74 -21.32
C ILE A 221 33.98 -18.88 -20.61
N LEU A 222 32.70 -18.83 -20.54
CA LEU A 222 31.87 -19.89 -19.89
C LEU A 222 31.03 -20.74 -20.86
N ALA A 223 31.26 -20.66 -22.17
CA ALA A 223 30.52 -21.44 -23.18
C ALA A 223 31.35 -22.63 -23.79
N ALA A 224 32.47 -23.04 -23.18
CA ALA A 224 33.35 -24.03 -23.79
C ALA A 224 33.64 -25.28 -22.94
N LEU A 225 32.72 -25.70 -22.05
CA LEU A 225 32.92 -26.92 -21.23
C LEU A 225 31.69 -27.83 -21.11
N PHE A 226 30.89 -27.96 -22.19
CA PHE A 226 29.90 -29.04 -22.27
C PHE A 226 29.89 -29.64 -23.67
N VAL A 227 30.94 -30.41 -23.97
CA VAL A 227 30.92 -31.37 -25.08
C VAL A 227 31.59 -32.66 -24.61
N ALA A 228 30.84 -33.74 -24.82
CA ALA A 228 31.28 -35.14 -24.89
C ALA A 228 31.29 -35.97 -23.59
N SER A 229 30.20 -36.73 -23.42
CA SER A 229 30.34 -38.13 -22.97
C SER A 229 29.56 -39.03 -23.95
N PRO A 230 30.15 -40.11 -24.50
CA PRO A 230 29.50 -40.99 -25.47
C PRO A 230 28.54 -41.97 -24.75
N PRO A 231 27.59 -42.60 -25.50
CA PRO A 231 26.69 -43.59 -24.95
C PRO A 231 27.42 -44.90 -24.66
N ARG A 232 27.13 -45.51 -23.52
CA ARG A 232 27.53 -46.87 -23.21
C ARG A 232 26.45 -47.83 -23.75
N THR A 233 26.88 -48.75 -24.52
CA THR A 233 26.21 -49.97 -25.01
C THR A 233 25.63 -50.79 -23.85
#